data_eacde7c55a8ea2eb276ea636557cdad3
#
_entry.id   eacde7c55a8ea2eb276ea636557cdad3
#
_cell.length_a   1.000
_cell.length_b   1.000
_cell.length_c   1.000
_cell.angle_alpha   90.00
_cell.angle_beta   90.00
_cell.angle_gamma   90.00
#
_symmetry.space_group_name_H-M   'P 1'
#
loop_
_entity.id
_entity.type
_entity.pdbx_description
1 polymer ?
#
loop_
_entity_poly.entity_id
_entity_poly.type
_entity_poly.pdbx_seq_one_letter_code
_entity_poly.pdbx_strand_id
1 'polypeptide(L)'
;MSTVRVVAAIDFGTYATGFAWAYKRRDRPLVPEAIQLYDSWPGAAVPYHKNLTALLLDEVGEVADWGYRAHNRHMQERDSQNTYHVRFKMGLLRESALAARAEARPDRPASGAQTPGYPPEFLVTQYLKAFCEHALNEVLTRSKVRADEILWCLTVPAIWRDQERRMMRSCAEQAGLPGSPERLLIAVEPEVAALYARQAGEAKLNEPGSRFMVVDAGGGTVDLTSYEVAPAGLTEIGLSTGGKHGATYSDAYLVDRILADRIGPEVLSTIVRNSPELLHKVSAQWELAKRTFDPEQTYPVVLDISSPMLRAISAAEGARSRLAKAQGGVDDQFVLTPKEVKQAFDHTIHPLLELVREQLKTVGPKSVSQILLVGGFAQSRYLQEQLRKAFDSRRMQVVVPTTPAAAILLGAVFYANDPTLIRGRTTKLTYGISFAEPFERGIDPESTLMIQYDGQELCSARFKAFVRAGDVVEPGTRVPVRAFPILAGQRSMGLKVVVTEEKTPRYVTDEGCRELGVIEIDMSKTLDLPPAERMIEINMVFGGTEVETVARDPRTGEEERLFIDFVEEDRL
;
A
#
# COMPACT_ATOMS: atom_id res chain seq x y z
N MET A 1 -24.56 2.66 -19.57
CA MET A 1 -23.18 2.98 -19.12
C MET A 1 -22.32 3.28 -20.33
N SER A 2 -21.49 4.33 -20.31
CA SER A 2 -20.60 4.61 -21.43
C SER A 2 -19.54 3.52 -21.57
N THR A 3 -19.13 3.26 -22.80
CA THR A 3 -18.10 2.24 -23.07
C THR A 3 -16.73 2.80 -22.65
N VAL A 4 -16.01 2.09 -21.76
CA VAL A 4 -14.62 2.43 -21.41
C VAL A 4 -13.73 2.42 -22.66
N ARG A 5 -13.05 3.55 -22.94
CA ARG A 5 -12.15 3.76 -24.07
C ARG A 5 -10.69 3.98 -23.64
N VAL A 6 -10.49 4.46 -22.42
CA VAL A 6 -9.17 4.72 -21.85
C VAL A 6 -9.08 4.02 -20.49
N VAL A 7 -7.92 3.46 -20.20
CA VAL A 7 -7.52 3.00 -18.87
C VAL A 7 -6.43 3.92 -18.36
N ALA A 8 -6.56 4.39 -17.12
CA ALA A 8 -5.59 5.26 -16.46
C ALA A 8 -5.23 4.68 -15.09
N ALA A 9 -3.97 4.73 -14.75
CA ALA A 9 -3.47 4.22 -13.48
C ALA A 9 -2.78 5.33 -12.68
N ILE A 10 -2.93 5.26 -11.36
CA ILE A 10 -2.27 6.12 -10.38
C ILE A 10 -1.49 5.22 -9.43
N ASP A 11 -0.18 5.40 -9.38
CA ASP A 11 0.68 4.81 -8.37
C ASP A 11 0.91 5.84 -7.26
N PHE A 12 0.11 5.73 -6.19
CA PHE A 12 0.19 6.62 -5.03
C PHE A 12 1.24 6.09 -4.04
N GLY A 13 2.47 6.59 -4.16
CA GLY A 13 3.58 6.18 -3.29
C GLY A 13 3.76 7.06 -2.06
N THR A 14 4.45 6.55 -1.03
CA THR A 14 4.78 7.29 0.21
C THR A 14 5.65 8.52 -0.06
N TYR A 15 6.58 8.43 -1.02
CA TYR A 15 7.52 9.49 -1.38
C TYR A 15 7.12 10.22 -2.66
N ALA A 16 6.66 9.49 -3.66
CA ALA A 16 6.32 10.06 -4.96
C ALA A 16 5.15 9.30 -5.60
N THR A 17 4.29 10.04 -6.30
CA THR A 17 3.07 9.58 -6.97
C THR A 17 3.17 9.84 -8.47
N GLY A 18 2.70 8.91 -9.30
CA GLY A 18 2.68 9.08 -10.75
C GLY A 18 1.38 8.60 -11.37
N PHE A 19 1.13 9.00 -12.62
CA PHE A 19 0.05 8.43 -13.43
C PHE A 19 0.51 8.09 -14.85
N ALA A 20 -0.16 7.09 -15.41
CA ALA A 20 0.00 6.68 -16.79
C ALA A 20 -1.36 6.26 -17.35
N TRP A 21 -1.49 6.26 -18.67
CA TRP A 21 -2.73 5.86 -19.30
C TRP A 21 -2.50 5.23 -20.67
N ALA A 22 -3.50 4.47 -21.16
CA ALA A 22 -3.50 3.91 -22.52
C ALA A 22 -4.93 3.85 -23.07
N TYR A 23 -5.07 3.80 -24.40
CA TYR A 23 -6.35 3.41 -25.00
C TYR A 23 -6.63 1.94 -24.71
N LYS A 24 -7.85 1.63 -24.25
CA LYS A 24 -8.26 0.25 -23.94
C LYS A 24 -8.24 -0.61 -25.20
N ARG A 25 -7.53 -1.73 -25.13
CA ARG A 25 -7.42 -2.71 -26.21
C ARG A 25 -8.32 -3.90 -25.91
N ARG A 26 -9.13 -4.31 -26.91
CA ARG A 26 -10.02 -5.47 -26.81
C ARG A 26 -9.59 -6.60 -27.73
N ASP A 27 -9.07 -6.24 -28.91
CA ASP A 27 -8.82 -7.18 -30.02
C ASP A 27 -7.35 -7.66 -30.06
N ARG A 28 -6.48 -7.03 -29.31
CA ARG A 28 -5.05 -7.37 -29.24
C ARG A 28 -4.46 -7.00 -27.87
N PRO A 29 -3.38 -7.68 -27.45
CA PRO A 29 -2.68 -7.32 -26.21
C PRO A 29 -2.22 -5.86 -26.19
N LEU A 30 -2.28 -5.24 -25.01
CA LEU A 30 -1.61 -3.96 -24.77
C LEU A 30 -0.10 -4.22 -24.75
N VAL A 31 0.67 -3.32 -25.33
CA VAL A 31 2.15 -3.38 -25.32
C VAL A 31 2.71 -2.18 -24.54
N PRO A 32 3.89 -2.29 -23.92
CA PRO A 32 4.47 -1.23 -23.08
C PRO A 32 4.57 0.13 -23.80
N GLU A 33 4.93 0.12 -25.10
CA GLU A 33 5.11 1.32 -25.92
C GLU A 33 3.82 2.09 -26.20
N ALA A 34 2.66 1.44 -25.99
CA ALA A 34 1.34 2.08 -26.14
C ALA A 34 0.91 2.84 -24.86
N ILE A 35 1.62 2.68 -23.76
CA ILE A 35 1.32 3.35 -22.49
C ILE A 35 1.95 4.75 -22.49
N GLN A 36 1.12 5.74 -22.21
CA GLN A 36 1.54 7.12 -22.06
C GLN A 36 1.93 7.37 -20.60
N LEU A 37 3.20 7.47 -20.33
CA LEU A 37 3.75 7.78 -19.02
C LEU A 37 3.91 9.31 -18.88
N TYR A 38 3.36 9.90 -17.82
CA TYR A 38 3.47 11.33 -17.59
C TYR A 38 4.75 11.66 -16.82
N ASP A 39 5.50 12.68 -17.28
CA ASP A 39 6.81 13.05 -16.72
C ASP A 39 7.04 14.56 -16.57
N SER A 40 6.07 15.37 -16.98
CA SER A 40 6.23 16.84 -17.12
C SER A 40 5.54 17.60 -15.96
N TRP A 41 5.98 17.32 -14.73
CA TRP A 41 5.34 17.83 -13.51
C TRP A 41 5.59 19.33 -13.30
N PRO A 42 4.56 20.10 -12.90
CA PRO A 42 4.72 21.49 -12.52
C PRO A 42 5.70 21.64 -11.35
N GLY A 43 6.69 22.52 -11.52
CA GLY A 43 7.72 22.79 -10.51
C GLY A 43 8.89 21.80 -10.46
N ALA A 44 8.86 20.72 -11.26
CA ALA A 44 10.00 19.81 -11.37
C ALA A 44 11.15 20.45 -12.16
N ALA A 45 12.38 20.27 -11.69
CA ALA A 45 13.58 20.75 -12.37
C ALA A 45 13.97 19.90 -13.59
N VAL A 46 13.58 18.64 -13.60
CA VAL A 46 13.86 17.65 -14.66
C VAL A 46 12.64 16.75 -14.87
N PRO A 47 12.41 16.23 -16.09
CA PRO A 47 11.38 15.26 -16.34
C PRO A 47 11.60 13.99 -15.49
N TYR A 48 10.54 13.54 -14.83
CA TYR A 48 10.54 12.30 -14.07
C TYR A 48 9.13 11.73 -14.00
N HIS A 49 8.98 10.42 -14.05
CA HIS A 49 7.66 9.76 -14.12
C HIS A 49 6.83 9.82 -12.83
N LYS A 50 7.31 10.44 -11.77
CA LYS A 50 6.57 10.67 -10.52
C LYS A 50 6.79 12.07 -9.98
N ASN A 51 5.74 12.65 -9.39
CA ASN A 51 5.80 13.88 -8.60
C ASN A 51 5.99 13.54 -7.12
N LEU A 52 6.46 14.49 -6.32
CA LEU A 52 6.55 14.30 -4.87
C LEU A 52 5.15 14.09 -4.25
N THR A 53 5.04 13.17 -3.31
CA THR A 53 3.87 13.04 -2.44
C THR A 53 4.00 14.06 -1.31
N ALA A 54 3.76 15.32 -1.65
CA ALA A 54 3.92 16.48 -0.78
C ALA A 54 2.71 17.42 -0.92
N LEU A 55 2.27 17.96 0.20
CA LEU A 55 1.09 18.84 0.27
C LEU A 55 1.42 20.08 1.12
N LEU A 56 1.06 21.24 0.62
CA LEU A 56 1.12 22.50 1.35
C LEU A 56 -0.31 22.97 1.60
N LEU A 57 -0.69 23.08 2.87
CA LEU A 57 -2.00 23.58 3.29
C LEU A 57 -1.84 25.01 3.85
N ASP A 58 -2.82 25.84 3.60
CA ASP A 58 -2.92 27.17 4.19
C ASP A 58 -3.45 27.12 5.64
N GLU A 59 -3.66 28.29 6.24
CA GLU A 59 -4.11 28.44 7.63
C GLU A 59 -5.49 27.86 7.90
N VAL A 60 -6.34 27.73 6.87
CA VAL A 60 -7.69 27.18 6.97
C VAL A 60 -7.77 25.72 6.54
N GLY A 61 -6.63 25.12 6.13
CA GLY A 61 -6.54 23.72 5.72
C GLY A 61 -6.86 23.47 4.25
N GLU A 62 -6.94 24.51 3.43
CA GLU A 62 -7.11 24.37 1.98
C GLU A 62 -5.76 24.15 1.29
N VAL A 63 -5.81 23.50 0.11
CA VAL A 63 -4.60 23.17 -0.66
C VAL A 63 -4.00 24.43 -1.28
N ALA A 64 -2.91 24.92 -0.72
CA ALA A 64 -2.15 26.03 -1.26
C ALA A 64 -1.26 25.59 -2.44
N ASP A 65 -0.67 24.40 -2.35
CA ASP A 65 0.10 23.74 -3.43
C ASP A 65 0.32 22.25 -3.14
N TRP A 66 0.78 21.49 -4.17
CA TRP A 66 1.08 20.07 -4.08
C TRP A 66 2.31 19.68 -4.91
N GLY A 67 2.89 18.50 -4.63
CA GLY A 67 4.01 17.96 -5.37
C GLY A 67 5.29 18.81 -5.28
N TYR A 68 6.02 18.92 -6.39
CA TYR A 68 7.23 19.76 -6.47
C TYR A 68 6.94 21.23 -6.20
N ARG A 69 5.75 21.73 -6.58
CA ARG A 69 5.38 23.12 -6.30
C ARG A 69 5.25 23.38 -4.81
N ALA A 70 4.57 22.48 -4.07
CA ALA A 70 4.47 22.56 -2.63
C ALA A 70 5.85 22.56 -1.96
N HIS A 71 6.74 21.67 -2.44
CA HIS A 71 8.12 21.60 -1.95
C HIS A 71 8.88 22.91 -2.22
N ASN A 72 8.86 23.40 -3.47
CA ASN A 72 9.59 24.60 -3.85
C ASN A 72 9.07 25.84 -3.10
N ARG A 73 7.74 25.96 -2.97
CA ARG A 73 7.10 27.06 -2.26
C ARG A 73 7.44 27.05 -0.77
N HIS A 74 7.36 25.89 -0.13
CA HIS A 74 7.77 25.73 1.27
C HIS A 74 9.26 26.12 1.49
N MET A 75 10.13 25.85 0.51
CA MET A 75 11.54 26.24 0.57
C MET A 75 11.76 27.76 0.45
N GLN A 76 10.85 28.49 -0.19
CA GLN A 76 10.96 29.92 -0.47
C GLN A 76 10.27 30.79 0.59
N GLU A 77 9.10 30.35 1.06
CA GLU A 77 8.21 31.10 1.96
C GLU A 77 8.52 30.78 3.43
N ARG A 78 9.54 31.44 4.02
CA ARG A 78 9.99 31.19 5.40
C ARG A 78 9.03 31.69 6.48
N ASP A 79 8.26 32.74 6.18
CA ASP A 79 7.35 33.40 7.11
C ASP A 79 5.87 33.05 6.85
N SER A 80 5.63 32.01 6.03
CA SER A 80 4.29 31.56 5.71
C SER A 80 3.70 30.73 6.86
N GLN A 81 2.43 30.95 7.17
CA GLN A 81 1.67 30.10 8.11
C GLN A 81 1.22 28.77 7.48
N ASN A 82 1.61 28.54 6.22
CA ASN A 82 1.32 27.31 5.53
C ASN A 82 2.01 26.09 6.17
N THR A 83 1.31 24.96 6.27
CA THR A 83 1.86 23.74 6.82
C THR A 83 2.24 22.75 5.70
N TYR A 84 3.47 22.23 5.76
CA TYR A 84 4.01 21.32 4.75
C TYR A 84 3.94 19.86 5.24
N HIS A 85 3.29 19.00 4.46
CA HIS A 85 3.03 17.62 4.81
C HIS A 85 3.66 16.65 3.81
N VAL A 86 4.36 15.65 4.31
CA VAL A 86 4.97 14.55 3.54
C VAL A 86 4.77 13.22 4.25
N ARG A 87 4.92 12.11 3.54
CA ARG A 87 4.86 10.73 4.08
C ARG A 87 3.52 10.37 4.74
N PHE A 88 2.47 11.13 4.54
CA PHE A 88 1.16 10.94 5.17
C PHE A 88 0.44 9.65 4.75
N LYS A 89 0.82 9.01 3.61
CA LYS A 89 0.34 7.67 3.24
C LYS A 89 0.59 6.64 4.34
N MET A 90 1.72 6.75 5.04
CA MET A 90 2.08 5.82 6.13
C MET A 90 1.15 5.93 7.35
N GLY A 91 0.49 7.04 7.52
CA GLY A 91 -0.49 7.25 8.58
C GLY A 91 -1.79 6.46 8.41
N LEU A 92 -2.07 5.95 7.20
CA LEU A 92 -3.20 5.05 6.97
C LEU A 92 -2.96 3.64 7.54
N LEU A 93 -1.74 3.24 7.83
CA LEU A 93 -1.40 2.02 8.55
C LEU A 93 -1.66 2.20 10.05
N ARG A 94 -2.79 1.69 10.56
CA ARG A 94 -3.21 1.84 11.98
C ARG A 94 -2.20 1.29 12.99
N GLU A 95 -1.51 0.20 12.70
CA GLU A 95 -0.43 -0.32 13.54
C GLU A 95 0.72 0.69 13.71
N SER A 96 0.99 1.52 12.70
CA SER A 96 1.98 2.57 12.82
C SER A 96 1.51 3.76 13.65
N ALA A 97 0.23 4.07 13.66
CA ALA A 97 -0.33 5.13 14.50
C ALA A 97 -0.31 4.73 16.00
N LEU A 98 -0.62 3.47 16.31
CA LEU A 98 -0.53 2.92 17.67
C LEU A 98 0.93 2.78 18.14
N ALA A 99 1.83 2.25 17.29
CA ALA A 99 3.24 2.15 17.60
C ALA A 99 3.91 3.53 17.72
N ALA A 100 3.57 4.49 16.86
CA ALA A 100 4.07 5.86 16.98
C ALA A 100 3.58 6.56 18.26
N ARG A 101 2.38 6.25 18.76
CA ARG A 101 1.90 6.69 20.08
C ARG A 101 2.64 5.98 21.23
N ALA A 102 2.97 4.70 21.08
CA ALA A 102 3.70 3.91 22.08
C ALA A 102 5.22 4.20 22.07
N GLU A 103 5.81 4.52 20.92
CA GLU A 103 7.22 4.89 20.75
C GLU A 103 7.49 6.39 20.89
N ALA A 104 6.45 7.21 21.03
CA ALA A 104 6.58 8.62 21.35
C ALA A 104 7.17 8.80 22.74
N ARG A 105 8.49 8.60 22.84
CA ARG A 105 9.25 9.15 23.95
C ARG A 105 9.18 10.67 23.85
N PRO A 106 8.95 11.38 24.98
CA PRO A 106 8.82 12.86 24.97
C PRO A 106 10.00 13.59 24.34
N ASP A 107 11.14 12.92 24.17
CA ASP A 107 12.44 13.50 23.82
C ASP A 107 12.89 13.16 22.38
N ARG A 108 12.11 12.42 21.58
CA ARG A 108 12.44 12.12 20.19
C ARG A 108 11.29 12.52 19.26
N PRO A 109 11.48 13.54 18.42
CA PRO A 109 10.66 13.65 17.24
C PRO A 109 10.96 12.42 16.37
N ALA A 110 9.97 11.53 16.21
CA ALA A 110 10.08 10.43 15.26
C ALA A 110 10.42 11.05 13.89
N SER A 111 11.54 10.63 13.28
CA SER A 111 11.87 10.96 11.90
C SER A 111 10.84 10.27 11.00
N GLY A 112 9.74 10.93 10.74
CA GLY A 112 8.52 10.39 10.13
C GLY A 112 7.27 10.88 10.85
N ALA A 113 7.43 11.82 11.82
CA ALA A 113 6.34 12.39 12.57
C ALA A 113 5.27 12.96 11.63
N GLN A 114 4.05 12.48 11.83
CA GLN A 114 2.84 13.16 11.38
C GLN A 114 2.95 14.62 11.83
N THR A 115 2.81 15.54 10.90
CA THR A 115 2.69 16.94 11.25
C THR A 115 1.46 17.09 12.14
N PRO A 116 1.54 17.66 13.35
CA PRO A 116 0.38 17.79 14.21
C PRO A 116 -0.72 18.59 13.50
N GLY A 117 -1.94 18.09 13.51
CA GLY A 117 -3.11 18.87 13.12
C GLY A 117 -4.14 18.18 12.24
N TYR A 118 -3.76 17.34 11.27
CA TYR A 118 -4.71 16.75 10.33
C TYR A 118 -4.68 15.21 10.34
N PRO A 119 -5.86 14.54 10.26
CA PRO A 119 -5.92 13.09 10.09
C PRO A 119 -5.24 12.66 8.78
N PRO A 120 -4.60 11.47 8.74
CA PRO A 120 -3.98 10.96 7.53
C PRO A 120 -4.93 10.87 6.33
N GLU A 121 -6.18 10.47 6.57
CA GLU A 121 -7.23 10.37 5.57
C GLU A 121 -7.54 11.72 4.92
N PHE A 122 -7.56 12.78 5.73
CA PHE A 122 -7.75 14.13 5.22
C PHE A 122 -6.59 14.53 4.29
N LEU A 123 -5.35 14.35 4.72
CA LEU A 123 -4.16 14.71 3.93
C LEU A 123 -4.11 13.91 2.62
N VAL A 124 -4.41 12.62 2.67
CA VAL A 124 -4.49 11.76 1.47
C VAL A 124 -5.58 12.24 0.52
N THR A 125 -6.77 12.55 1.05
CA THR A 125 -7.90 13.04 0.25
C THR A 125 -7.56 14.37 -0.43
N GLN A 126 -6.99 15.34 0.30
CA GLN A 126 -6.62 16.64 -0.26
C GLN A 126 -5.53 16.53 -1.34
N TYR A 127 -4.51 15.69 -1.09
CA TYR A 127 -3.47 15.44 -2.08
C TYR A 127 -4.03 14.78 -3.34
N LEU A 128 -4.82 13.71 -3.18
CA LEU A 128 -5.43 13.00 -4.30
C LEU A 128 -6.38 13.89 -5.09
N LYS A 129 -7.13 14.79 -4.44
CA LYS A 129 -8.03 15.72 -5.12
C LYS A 129 -7.25 16.58 -6.12
N ALA A 130 -6.17 17.23 -5.68
CA ALA A 130 -5.34 18.06 -6.55
C ALA A 130 -4.61 17.23 -7.63
N PHE A 131 -4.10 16.05 -7.26
CA PHE A 131 -3.41 15.14 -8.18
C PHE A 131 -4.34 14.57 -9.25
N CYS A 132 -5.52 14.07 -8.86
CA CYS A 132 -6.49 13.46 -9.78
C CYS A 132 -7.11 14.49 -10.73
N GLU A 133 -7.35 15.72 -10.27
CA GLU A 133 -7.78 16.82 -11.13
C GLU A 133 -6.74 17.10 -12.23
N HIS A 134 -5.47 17.19 -11.85
CA HIS A 134 -4.37 17.37 -12.82
C HIS A 134 -4.29 16.17 -13.79
N ALA A 135 -4.29 14.95 -13.28
CA ALA A 135 -4.20 13.74 -14.09
C ALA A 135 -5.40 13.62 -15.05
N LEU A 136 -6.62 13.89 -14.59
CA LEU A 136 -7.82 13.89 -15.41
C LEU A 136 -7.71 14.90 -16.57
N ASN A 137 -7.32 16.14 -16.27
CA ASN A 137 -7.17 17.19 -17.28
C ASN A 137 -6.14 16.82 -18.36
N GLU A 138 -5.01 16.23 -17.97
CA GLU A 138 -3.98 15.77 -18.89
C GLU A 138 -4.48 14.60 -19.77
N VAL A 139 -5.16 13.62 -19.16
CA VAL A 139 -5.73 12.49 -19.92
C VAL A 139 -6.80 12.97 -20.90
N LEU A 140 -7.73 13.83 -20.48
CA LEU A 140 -8.78 14.35 -21.36
C LEU A 140 -8.20 15.17 -22.53
N THR A 141 -7.21 16.03 -22.24
CA THR A 141 -6.57 16.87 -23.24
C THR A 141 -5.86 16.04 -24.32
N ARG A 142 -5.16 14.97 -23.92
CA ARG A 142 -4.37 14.15 -24.84
C ARG A 142 -5.18 13.05 -25.53
N SER A 143 -6.15 12.44 -24.83
CA SER A 143 -6.91 11.29 -25.37
C SER A 143 -8.17 11.69 -26.12
N LYS A 144 -8.70 12.90 -25.92
CA LYS A 144 -9.95 13.38 -26.53
C LYS A 144 -11.17 12.49 -26.20
N VAL A 145 -11.18 11.84 -25.04
CA VAL A 145 -12.33 11.09 -24.49
C VAL A 145 -13.06 11.91 -23.43
N ARG A 146 -14.24 11.45 -23.02
CA ARG A 146 -14.95 12.05 -21.89
C ARG A 146 -14.52 11.38 -20.58
N ALA A 147 -14.68 12.07 -19.46
CA ALA A 147 -14.34 11.54 -18.13
C ALA A 147 -15.06 10.21 -17.81
N ASP A 148 -16.32 10.05 -18.28
CA ASP A 148 -17.09 8.83 -18.11
C ASP A 148 -16.67 7.68 -19.04
N GLU A 149 -15.66 7.86 -19.88
CA GLU A 149 -15.05 6.83 -20.72
C GLU A 149 -13.68 6.33 -20.19
N ILE A 150 -13.25 6.82 -19.01
CA ILE A 150 -11.98 6.42 -18.37
C ILE A 150 -12.26 5.41 -17.27
N LEU A 151 -11.55 4.29 -17.24
CA LEU A 151 -11.44 3.36 -16.12
C LEU A 151 -10.15 3.67 -15.37
N TRP A 152 -10.27 3.97 -14.08
CA TRP A 152 -9.14 4.28 -13.21
C TRP A 152 -8.65 3.03 -12.49
N CYS A 153 -7.35 2.97 -12.20
CA CYS A 153 -6.72 1.97 -11.36
C CYS A 153 -5.80 2.67 -10.36
N LEU A 154 -6.01 2.43 -9.08
CA LEU A 154 -5.20 2.99 -7.99
C LEU A 154 -4.43 1.87 -7.30
N THR A 155 -3.13 2.06 -7.05
CA THR A 155 -2.30 1.01 -6.44
C THR A 155 -2.22 1.15 -4.92
N VAL A 156 -2.10 -0.01 -4.26
CA VAL A 156 -1.95 -0.13 -2.81
C VAL A 156 -0.88 -1.17 -2.46
N PRO A 157 -0.17 -1.03 -1.33
CA PRO A 157 0.80 -2.02 -0.86
C PRO A 157 0.18 -3.40 -0.59
N ALA A 158 0.97 -4.47 -0.79
CA ALA A 158 0.50 -5.82 -0.53
C ALA A 158 0.24 -6.11 0.95
N ILE A 159 0.98 -5.46 1.85
CA ILE A 159 0.81 -5.62 3.30
C ILE A 159 -0.50 -5.02 3.83
N TRP A 160 -1.15 -4.13 3.07
CA TRP A 160 -2.41 -3.53 3.48
C TRP A 160 -3.53 -4.57 3.58
N ARG A 161 -4.31 -4.47 4.66
CA ARG A 161 -5.51 -5.28 4.92
C ARG A 161 -6.74 -4.64 4.24
N ASP A 162 -7.86 -5.29 4.31
CA ASP A 162 -9.12 -4.83 3.68
C ASP A 162 -9.55 -3.44 4.18
N GLN A 163 -9.30 -3.14 5.44
CA GLN A 163 -9.63 -1.85 6.04
C GLN A 163 -8.83 -0.70 5.44
N GLU A 164 -7.49 -0.83 5.31
CA GLU A 164 -6.64 0.18 4.70
C GLU A 164 -6.96 0.35 3.21
N ARG A 165 -7.26 -0.75 2.51
CA ARG A 165 -7.67 -0.72 1.10
C ARG A 165 -8.99 0.03 0.90
N ARG A 166 -9.99 -0.25 1.76
CA ARG A 166 -11.28 0.46 1.75
C ARG A 166 -11.11 1.94 2.11
N MET A 167 -10.29 2.27 3.10
CA MET A 167 -9.98 3.65 3.46
C MET A 167 -9.35 4.40 2.28
N MET A 168 -8.43 3.74 1.55
CA MET A 168 -7.82 4.31 0.36
C MET A 168 -8.83 4.55 -0.75
N ARG A 169 -9.77 3.61 -0.99
CA ARG A 169 -10.90 3.79 -1.92
C ARG A 169 -11.75 4.98 -1.52
N SER A 170 -12.14 5.07 -0.24
CA SER A 170 -12.94 6.20 0.28
C SER A 170 -12.24 7.54 0.07
N CYS A 171 -10.93 7.64 0.35
CA CYS A 171 -10.16 8.84 0.06
C CYS A 171 -10.15 9.19 -1.45
N ALA A 172 -10.03 8.18 -2.31
CA ALA A 172 -10.05 8.37 -3.77
C ALA A 172 -11.42 8.85 -4.28
N GLU A 173 -12.50 8.30 -3.75
CA GLU A 173 -13.88 8.71 -4.06
C GLU A 173 -14.14 10.15 -3.60
N GLN A 174 -13.77 10.50 -2.38
CA GLN A 174 -13.85 11.87 -1.86
C GLN A 174 -12.97 12.85 -2.64
N ALA A 175 -11.88 12.37 -3.23
CA ALA A 175 -11.02 13.14 -4.13
C ALA A 175 -11.60 13.32 -5.54
N GLY A 176 -12.74 12.72 -5.85
CA GLY A 176 -13.45 12.88 -7.13
C GLY A 176 -13.24 11.75 -8.14
N LEU A 177 -12.57 10.65 -7.78
CA LEU A 177 -12.54 9.45 -8.61
C LEU A 177 -13.90 8.72 -8.54
N PRO A 178 -14.26 7.93 -9.58
CA PRO A 178 -15.53 7.18 -9.58
C PRO A 178 -15.61 6.19 -8.41
N GLY A 179 -16.77 6.09 -7.74
CA GLY A 179 -16.97 5.15 -6.63
C GLY A 179 -17.24 3.70 -7.07
N SER A 180 -17.75 3.48 -8.30
CA SER A 180 -18.14 2.13 -8.70
C SER A 180 -16.92 1.24 -9.04
N PRO A 181 -16.93 -0.04 -8.65
CA PRO A 181 -15.84 -0.99 -8.98
C PRO A 181 -15.59 -1.15 -10.47
N GLU A 182 -16.59 -0.90 -11.31
CA GLU A 182 -16.47 -0.94 -12.77
C GLU A 182 -15.70 0.26 -13.33
N ARG A 183 -15.44 1.30 -12.51
CA ARG A 183 -14.81 2.54 -12.94
C ARG A 183 -13.56 2.90 -12.13
N LEU A 184 -13.39 2.32 -10.94
CA LEU A 184 -12.19 2.43 -10.11
C LEU A 184 -11.78 1.03 -9.64
N LEU A 185 -10.64 0.56 -10.15
CA LEU A 185 -9.99 -0.65 -9.68
C LEU A 185 -8.95 -0.29 -8.62
N ILE A 186 -8.85 -1.14 -7.60
CA ILE A 186 -7.71 -1.12 -6.68
C ILE A 186 -6.79 -2.27 -7.08
N ALA A 187 -5.49 -2.03 -7.18
CA ALA A 187 -4.49 -3.02 -7.58
C ALA A 187 -3.35 -3.11 -6.56
N VAL A 188 -2.80 -4.29 -6.40
CA VAL A 188 -1.69 -4.55 -5.44
C VAL A 188 -0.35 -4.26 -6.12
N GLU A 189 0.48 -3.41 -5.51
CA GLU A 189 1.74 -2.90 -6.08
C GLU A 189 2.66 -4.00 -6.65
N PRO A 190 3.09 -5.05 -5.90
CA PRO A 190 3.94 -6.11 -6.46
C PRO A 190 3.26 -6.97 -7.54
N GLU A 191 1.93 -7.10 -7.48
CA GLU A 191 1.15 -7.83 -8.48
C GLU A 191 1.22 -7.17 -9.86
N VAL A 192 0.96 -5.87 -9.89
CA VAL A 192 1.02 -5.12 -11.16
C VAL A 192 2.46 -4.96 -11.66
N ALA A 193 3.44 -4.86 -10.76
CA ALA A 193 4.85 -4.86 -11.16
C ALA A 193 5.25 -6.17 -11.84
N ALA A 194 4.75 -7.31 -11.34
CA ALA A 194 4.93 -8.61 -11.97
C ALA A 194 4.31 -8.68 -13.37
N LEU A 195 3.12 -8.10 -13.55
CA LEU A 195 2.48 -8.01 -14.86
C LEU A 195 3.32 -7.21 -15.85
N TYR A 196 3.86 -6.05 -15.42
CA TYR A 196 4.74 -5.27 -16.27
C TYR A 196 5.99 -6.04 -16.70
N ALA A 197 6.71 -6.63 -15.75
CA ALA A 197 7.94 -7.37 -16.05
C ALA A 197 7.69 -8.54 -17.02
N ARG A 198 6.54 -9.20 -16.89
CA ARG A 198 6.11 -10.25 -17.83
C ARG A 198 5.82 -9.68 -19.21
N GLN A 199 5.05 -8.61 -19.31
CA GLN A 199 4.66 -8.01 -20.59
C GLN A 199 5.83 -7.34 -21.32
N ALA A 200 6.77 -6.78 -20.57
CA ALA A 200 8.00 -6.18 -21.11
C ALA A 200 9.03 -7.24 -21.57
N GLY A 201 8.81 -8.52 -21.25
CA GLY A 201 9.75 -9.59 -21.60
C GLY A 201 11.10 -9.50 -20.87
N GLU A 202 11.17 -8.75 -19.78
CA GLU A 202 12.43 -8.45 -19.08
C GLU A 202 12.93 -9.60 -18.20
N ALA A 203 12.11 -10.63 -18.03
CA ALA A 203 12.47 -11.80 -17.23
C ALA A 203 11.94 -13.08 -17.93
N LYS A 204 12.50 -14.24 -17.59
CA LYS A 204 11.96 -15.54 -18.05
C LYS A 204 10.63 -15.88 -17.34
N LEU A 205 9.70 -14.91 -17.32
CA LEU A 205 8.39 -15.00 -16.66
C LEU A 205 7.28 -15.47 -17.61
N ASN A 206 7.62 -16.08 -18.73
CA ASN A 206 6.64 -16.51 -19.74
C ASN A 206 6.41 -18.02 -19.76
N GLU A 207 7.22 -18.81 -19.05
CA GLU A 207 7.09 -20.26 -19.01
C GLU A 207 6.06 -20.68 -17.96
N PRO A 208 4.91 -21.29 -18.34
CA PRO A 208 3.94 -21.81 -17.37
C PRO A 208 4.60 -22.75 -16.35
N GLY A 209 4.23 -22.59 -15.07
CA GLY A 209 4.81 -23.32 -13.95
C GLY A 209 6.10 -22.72 -13.39
N SER A 210 6.69 -21.72 -14.04
CA SER A 210 7.83 -20.98 -13.44
C SER A 210 7.35 -20.14 -12.25
N ARG A 211 8.21 -20.05 -11.21
CA ARG A 211 7.91 -19.30 -9.98
C ARG A 211 8.95 -18.23 -9.74
N PHE A 212 8.49 -17.08 -9.31
CA PHE A 212 9.33 -15.93 -9.00
C PHE A 212 8.78 -15.16 -7.81
N MET A 213 9.66 -14.36 -7.20
CA MET A 213 9.29 -13.44 -6.11
C MET A 213 9.45 -12.02 -6.59
N VAL A 214 8.49 -11.16 -6.29
CA VAL A 214 8.62 -9.71 -6.43
C VAL A 214 9.05 -9.13 -5.10
N VAL A 215 10.08 -8.29 -5.14
CA VAL A 215 10.54 -7.46 -4.03
C VAL A 215 10.28 -6.01 -4.46
N ASP A 216 9.20 -5.44 -3.97
CA ASP A 216 8.91 -4.03 -4.15
C ASP A 216 9.59 -3.23 -3.05
N ALA A 217 10.71 -2.61 -3.39
CA ALA A 217 11.47 -1.76 -2.49
C ALA A 217 11.06 -0.29 -2.68
N GLY A 218 10.09 0.14 -1.89
CA GLY A 218 9.52 1.49 -1.93
C GLY A 218 10.25 2.51 -1.07
N GLY A 219 9.64 3.68 -0.90
CA GLY A 219 10.14 4.74 -0.02
C GLY A 219 9.88 4.43 1.46
N GLY A 220 8.68 3.97 1.82
CA GLY A 220 8.27 3.67 3.20
C GLY A 220 8.31 2.20 3.55
N THR A 221 7.86 1.35 2.63
CA THR A 221 7.71 -0.10 2.83
C THR A 221 8.56 -0.90 1.86
N VAL A 222 8.77 -2.16 2.22
CA VAL A 222 9.20 -3.23 1.32
C VAL A 222 8.11 -4.27 1.34
N ASP A 223 7.60 -4.65 0.17
CA ASP A 223 6.56 -5.64 -0.01
C ASP A 223 7.08 -6.82 -0.82
N LEU A 224 6.80 -8.04 -0.34
CA LEU A 224 7.24 -9.29 -0.97
C LEU A 224 6.03 -10.16 -1.30
N THR A 225 5.92 -10.54 -2.56
CA THR A 225 4.88 -11.45 -3.04
C THR A 225 5.47 -12.44 -4.03
N SER A 226 5.04 -13.69 -3.96
CA SER A 226 5.52 -14.74 -4.85
C SER A 226 4.43 -15.19 -5.80
N TYR A 227 4.80 -15.48 -7.04
CA TYR A 227 3.87 -15.84 -8.11
C TYR A 227 4.32 -17.11 -8.85
N GLU A 228 3.32 -17.85 -9.33
CA GLU A 228 3.49 -18.87 -10.35
C GLU A 228 2.88 -18.36 -11.68
N VAL A 229 3.59 -18.59 -12.76
CA VAL A 229 3.10 -18.28 -14.11
C VAL A 229 2.07 -19.33 -14.51
N ALA A 230 0.81 -18.92 -14.60
CA ALA A 230 -0.26 -19.72 -15.17
C ALA A 230 -0.31 -19.54 -16.70
N PRO A 231 -0.94 -20.47 -17.46
CA PRO A 231 -1.03 -20.36 -18.93
C PRO A 231 -1.58 -19.01 -19.43
N ALA A 232 -2.50 -18.41 -18.68
CA ALA A 232 -3.17 -17.16 -19.08
C ALA A 232 -2.99 -16.01 -18.07
N GLY A 233 -2.01 -16.07 -17.18
CA GLY A 233 -1.84 -15.02 -16.18
C GLY A 233 -0.86 -15.38 -15.08
N LEU A 234 -1.05 -14.77 -13.92
CA LEU A 234 -0.26 -14.98 -12.70
C LEU A 234 -1.16 -15.49 -11.57
N THR A 235 -0.64 -16.41 -10.79
CA THR A 235 -1.28 -16.89 -9.55
C THR A 235 -0.35 -16.61 -8.38
N GLU A 236 -0.84 -15.95 -7.35
CA GLU A 236 -0.09 -15.72 -6.10
C GLU A 236 0.12 -17.06 -5.38
N ILE A 237 1.32 -17.27 -4.87
CA ILE A 237 1.69 -18.45 -4.09
C ILE A 237 2.25 -18.06 -2.72
N GLY A 238 1.72 -18.67 -1.68
CA GLY A 238 2.05 -18.32 -0.30
C GLY A 238 1.51 -16.94 0.09
N LEU A 239 1.70 -16.58 1.33
CA LEU A 239 1.26 -15.28 1.85
C LEU A 239 2.28 -14.20 1.50
N SER A 240 1.79 -13.04 1.05
CA SER A 240 2.61 -11.83 0.90
C SER A 240 3.09 -11.37 2.27
N THR A 241 4.35 -10.95 2.34
CA THR A 241 4.98 -10.36 3.53
C THR A 241 5.56 -9.01 3.22
N GLY A 242 6.03 -8.29 4.23
CA GLY A 242 6.65 -6.99 4.04
C GLY A 242 6.99 -6.33 5.37
N GLY A 243 7.52 -5.12 5.28
CA GLY A 243 7.92 -4.38 6.47
C GLY A 243 8.23 -2.91 6.20
N LYS A 244 8.42 -2.17 7.28
CA LYS A 244 8.79 -0.75 7.27
C LYS A 244 10.31 -0.58 7.04
N HIS A 245 10.81 -1.02 5.88
CA HIS A 245 12.24 -1.03 5.52
C HIS A 245 12.50 -0.34 4.18
N GLY A 246 11.70 0.66 3.83
CA GLY A 246 11.90 1.45 2.61
C GLY A 246 13.08 2.43 2.70
N ALA A 247 13.38 3.09 1.58
CA ALA A 247 14.55 3.99 1.45
C ALA A 247 14.58 5.13 2.49
N THR A 248 13.42 5.57 3.00
CA THR A 248 13.36 6.67 3.98
C THR A 248 13.95 6.33 5.34
N TYR A 249 14.16 5.04 5.64
CA TYR A 249 14.87 4.63 6.87
C TYR A 249 16.39 4.84 6.77
N SER A 250 16.96 4.83 5.55
CA SER A 250 18.34 5.28 5.36
C SER A 250 18.49 6.79 5.54
N ASP A 251 17.44 7.57 5.22
CA ASP A 251 17.40 9.01 5.47
C ASP A 251 17.39 9.31 6.97
N ALA A 252 16.58 8.56 7.72
CA ALA A 252 16.56 8.65 9.17
C ALA A 252 17.92 8.32 9.78
N TYR A 253 18.59 7.27 9.31
CA TYR A 253 19.93 6.93 9.78
C TYR A 253 20.95 8.04 9.49
N LEU A 254 20.92 8.63 8.28
CA LEU A 254 21.75 9.79 7.97
C LEU A 254 21.57 10.89 9.00
N VAL A 255 20.34 11.31 9.23
CA VAL A 255 20.01 12.44 10.11
C VAL A 255 20.32 12.09 11.57
N ASP A 256 19.73 11.01 12.10
CA ASP A 256 19.73 10.67 13.52
C ASP A 256 21.06 10.10 14.02
N ARG A 257 21.94 9.67 13.12
CA ARG A 257 23.25 9.11 13.45
C ARG A 257 24.38 9.95 12.87
N ILE A 258 24.51 9.99 11.54
CA ILE A 258 25.69 10.59 10.92
C ILE A 258 25.72 12.11 11.16
N LEU A 259 24.61 12.83 10.89
CA LEU A 259 24.59 14.28 11.12
C LEU A 259 24.63 14.62 12.62
N ALA A 260 23.94 13.84 13.46
CA ALA A 260 24.00 14.02 14.91
C ALA A 260 25.40 13.88 15.46
N ASP A 261 26.17 12.90 14.99
CA ASP A 261 27.58 12.72 15.38
C ASP A 261 28.47 13.90 14.91
N ARG A 262 28.14 14.48 13.74
CA ARG A 262 28.91 15.61 13.17
C ARG A 262 28.71 16.94 13.90
N ILE A 263 27.46 17.30 14.20
CA ILE A 263 27.13 18.63 14.75
C ILE A 263 26.69 18.59 16.23
N GLY A 264 26.45 17.41 16.76
CA GLY A 264 25.90 17.19 18.10
C GLY A 264 24.38 16.96 18.07
N PRO A 265 23.89 15.97 18.85
CA PRO A 265 22.48 15.58 18.85
C PRO A 265 21.56 16.70 19.31
N GLU A 266 22.00 17.55 20.25
CA GLU A 266 21.21 18.69 20.76
C GLU A 266 21.03 19.78 19.69
N VAL A 267 22.11 20.08 18.94
CA VAL A 267 22.06 21.06 17.85
C VAL A 267 21.15 20.58 16.74
N LEU A 268 21.30 19.32 16.34
CA LEU A 268 20.43 18.70 15.35
C LEU A 268 18.96 18.69 15.79
N SER A 269 18.70 18.29 17.05
CA SER A 269 17.35 18.28 17.62
C SER A 269 16.72 19.68 17.62
N THR A 270 17.51 20.72 17.89
CA THR A 270 17.06 22.11 17.83
C THR A 270 16.72 22.52 16.39
N ILE A 271 17.56 22.15 15.42
CA ILE A 271 17.31 22.41 14.00
C ILE A 271 16.02 21.69 13.55
N VAL A 272 15.90 20.38 13.84
CA VAL A 272 14.72 19.58 13.47
C VAL A 272 13.42 20.16 14.06
N ARG A 273 13.48 20.67 15.28
CA ARG A 273 12.30 21.22 15.98
C ARG A 273 11.91 22.60 15.52
N ASN A 274 12.89 23.49 15.36
CA ASN A 274 12.63 24.92 15.19
C ASN A 274 12.77 25.39 13.72
N SER A 275 13.49 24.62 12.89
CA SER A 275 13.83 25.00 11.52
C SER A 275 14.08 23.78 10.64
N PRO A 276 13.12 22.82 10.54
CA PRO A 276 13.29 21.57 9.79
C PRO A 276 13.61 21.80 8.30
N GLU A 277 13.21 22.94 7.75
CA GLU A 277 13.50 23.37 6.38
C GLU A 277 15.01 23.46 6.08
N LEU A 278 15.84 23.69 7.10
CA LEU A 278 17.30 23.74 6.95
C LEU A 278 17.90 22.41 6.50
N LEU A 279 17.23 21.28 6.78
CA LEU A 279 17.65 19.95 6.36
C LEU A 279 17.27 19.63 4.90
N HIS A 280 16.38 20.40 4.28
CA HIS A 280 15.86 20.05 2.94
C HIS A 280 16.95 20.00 1.87
N LYS A 281 17.90 20.95 1.88
CA LYS A 281 19.00 20.93 0.92
C LYS A 281 19.85 19.66 1.06
N VAL A 282 20.19 19.29 2.29
CA VAL A 282 20.94 18.08 2.61
C VAL A 282 20.15 16.84 2.18
N SER A 283 18.86 16.79 2.50
CA SER A 283 17.97 15.68 2.12
C SER A 283 17.84 15.51 0.60
N ALA A 284 17.73 16.61 -0.14
CA ALA A 284 17.64 16.57 -1.61
C ALA A 284 18.94 16.04 -2.24
N GLN A 285 20.10 16.47 -1.72
CA GLN A 285 21.39 15.98 -2.18
C GLN A 285 21.62 14.50 -1.80
N TRP A 286 21.14 14.10 -0.61
CA TRP A 286 21.17 12.70 -0.18
C TRP A 286 20.27 11.83 -1.07
N GLU A 287 19.09 12.30 -1.45
CA GLU A 287 18.22 11.57 -2.38
C GLU A 287 18.89 11.32 -3.73
N LEU A 288 19.62 12.30 -4.24
CA LEU A 288 20.44 12.14 -5.45
C LEU A 288 21.57 11.13 -5.20
N ALA A 289 22.28 11.24 -4.09
CA ALA A 289 23.36 10.34 -3.72
C ALA A 289 22.88 8.89 -3.61
N LYS A 290 21.71 8.64 -3.01
CA LYS A 290 21.12 7.30 -2.92
C LYS A 290 20.94 6.62 -4.29
N ARG A 291 20.62 7.39 -5.33
CA ARG A 291 20.41 6.88 -6.69
C ARG A 291 21.69 6.68 -7.47
N THR A 292 22.70 7.52 -7.20
CA THR A 292 23.94 7.58 -7.99
C THR A 292 25.13 6.94 -7.31
N PHE A 293 25.05 6.57 -6.02
CA PHE A 293 26.15 5.97 -5.29
C PHE A 293 26.63 4.69 -5.96
N ASP A 294 27.91 4.70 -6.33
CA ASP A 294 28.58 3.51 -6.84
C ASP A 294 29.20 2.74 -5.66
N PRO A 295 28.85 1.46 -5.47
CA PRO A 295 29.43 0.63 -4.40
C PRO A 295 30.95 0.56 -4.39
N GLU A 296 31.59 0.69 -5.55
CA GLU A 296 33.04 0.63 -5.73
C GLU A 296 33.73 2.00 -5.59
N GLN A 297 32.95 3.10 -5.43
CA GLN A 297 33.58 4.42 -5.30
C GLN A 297 34.45 4.54 -4.04
N THR A 298 35.58 5.20 -4.18
CA THR A 298 36.56 5.44 -3.09
C THR A 298 36.54 6.86 -2.56
N TYR A 299 35.89 7.78 -3.30
CA TYR A 299 35.76 9.19 -2.92
C TYR A 299 34.48 9.41 -2.09
N PRO A 300 34.46 10.43 -1.20
CA PRO A 300 33.34 10.69 -0.34
C PRO A 300 32.14 11.28 -1.10
N VAL A 301 30.94 11.13 -0.53
CA VAL A 301 29.73 11.88 -0.90
C VAL A 301 29.74 13.19 -0.11
N VAL A 302 29.61 14.30 -0.81
CA VAL A 302 29.59 15.64 -0.19
C VAL A 302 28.19 16.20 -0.25
N LEU A 303 27.68 16.66 0.90
CA LEU A 303 26.40 17.31 1.03
C LEU A 303 26.61 18.74 1.52
N ASP A 304 26.26 19.72 0.69
CA ASP A 304 26.45 21.14 1.04
C ASP A 304 25.55 21.57 2.19
N ILE A 305 26.10 22.31 3.12
CA ILE A 305 25.37 22.99 4.19
C ILE A 305 24.89 24.34 3.64
N SER A 306 23.59 24.65 3.79
CA SER A 306 23.08 25.97 3.42
C SER A 306 23.60 27.04 4.39
N SER A 307 23.77 28.27 3.92
CA SER A 307 24.24 29.38 4.80
C SER A 307 23.36 29.57 6.05
N PRO A 308 22.00 29.45 5.98
CA PRO A 308 21.19 29.49 7.19
C PRO A 308 21.48 28.33 8.14
N MET A 309 21.64 27.10 7.63
CA MET A 309 21.98 25.94 8.46
C MET A 309 23.37 26.11 9.09
N LEU A 310 24.35 26.62 8.35
CA LEU A 310 25.68 26.88 8.87
C LEU A 310 25.65 27.92 10.02
N ARG A 311 24.80 28.96 9.90
CA ARG A 311 24.57 29.93 10.98
C ARG A 311 23.96 29.25 12.22
N ALA A 312 22.95 28.39 12.03
CA ALA A 312 22.34 27.66 13.13
C ALA A 312 23.34 26.73 13.85
N ILE A 313 24.19 26.03 13.11
CA ILE A 313 25.29 25.21 13.66
C ILE A 313 26.28 26.10 14.42
N SER A 314 26.68 27.22 13.84
CA SER A 314 27.68 28.14 14.43
C SER A 314 27.17 28.87 15.69
N ALA A 315 25.85 29.00 15.86
CA ALA A 315 25.25 29.58 17.06
C ALA A 315 25.42 28.67 18.31
N ALA A 316 25.67 27.39 18.11
CA ALA A 316 25.93 26.44 19.19
C ALA A 316 27.45 26.32 19.44
N GLU A 317 27.85 26.52 20.68
CA GLU A 317 29.27 26.49 21.09
C GLU A 317 29.91 25.13 20.74
N GLY A 318 31.04 25.18 20.05
CA GLY A 318 31.83 24.00 19.67
C GLY A 318 31.25 23.12 18.56
N ALA A 319 30.03 23.35 18.09
CA ALA A 319 29.40 22.48 17.06
C ALA A 319 30.16 22.52 15.73
N ARG A 320 30.57 23.70 15.27
CA ARG A 320 31.37 23.86 14.05
C ARG A 320 32.77 23.21 14.17
N SER A 321 33.41 23.35 15.34
CA SER A 321 34.68 22.69 15.63
C SER A 321 34.55 21.17 15.68
N ARG A 322 33.43 20.65 16.18
CA ARG A 322 33.10 19.21 16.17
C ARG A 322 32.97 18.73 14.72
N LEU A 323 32.21 19.46 13.89
CA LEU A 323 32.04 19.15 12.47
C LEU A 323 33.41 19.06 11.76
N ALA A 324 34.24 20.12 11.89
CA ALA A 324 35.56 20.15 11.31
C ALA A 324 36.43 18.96 11.78
N LYS A 325 36.49 18.70 13.08
CA LYS A 325 37.28 17.60 13.65
C LYS A 325 36.87 16.23 13.13
N ALA A 326 35.56 16.03 12.95
CA ALA A 326 35.00 14.75 12.53
C ALA A 326 35.31 14.40 11.04
N GLN A 327 35.67 15.40 10.22
CA GLN A 327 35.82 15.23 8.78
C GLN A 327 37.05 15.95 8.18
N GLY A 328 38.15 15.99 8.94
CA GLY A 328 39.48 16.42 8.43
C GLY A 328 39.60 17.92 8.18
N GLY A 329 38.88 18.76 8.93
CA GLY A 329 39.02 20.23 8.90
C GLY A 329 37.93 20.93 8.06
N VAL A 330 37.09 20.21 7.33
CA VAL A 330 35.94 20.78 6.58
C VAL A 330 34.84 21.14 7.54
N ASP A 331 34.33 22.36 7.51
CA ASP A 331 33.30 22.85 8.47
C ASP A 331 32.08 23.55 7.82
N ASP A 332 31.97 23.49 6.50
CA ASP A 332 30.91 24.13 5.70
C ASP A 332 30.15 23.12 4.80
N GLN A 333 30.50 21.85 4.87
CA GLN A 333 29.86 20.74 4.15
C GLN A 333 29.78 19.50 5.06
N PHE A 334 28.90 18.55 4.76
CA PHE A 334 28.97 17.20 5.31
C PHE A 334 29.72 16.29 4.33
N VAL A 335 30.81 15.73 4.77
CA VAL A 335 31.66 14.81 3.99
C VAL A 335 31.41 13.38 4.49
N LEU A 336 30.73 12.58 3.70
CA LEU A 336 30.38 11.20 4.03
C LEU A 336 31.34 10.23 3.34
N THR A 337 32.08 9.46 4.10
CA THR A 337 32.90 8.39 3.55
C THR A 337 32.04 7.31 2.89
N PRO A 338 32.55 6.57 1.89
CA PRO A 338 31.80 5.44 1.29
C PRO A 338 31.33 4.43 2.33
N LYS A 339 32.09 4.24 3.42
CA LYS A 339 31.70 3.37 4.54
C LYS A 339 30.46 3.88 5.26
N GLU A 340 30.38 5.16 5.56
CA GLU A 340 29.21 5.77 6.23
C GLU A 340 27.97 5.72 5.33
N VAL A 341 28.15 5.96 4.03
CA VAL A 341 27.06 5.81 3.05
C VAL A 341 26.54 4.36 3.04
N LYS A 342 27.43 3.38 2.98
CA LYS A 342 27.05 1.95 3.06
C LYS A 342 26.35 1.63 4.38
N GLN A 343 26.81 2.15 5.51
CA GLN A 343 26.15 1.95 6.80
C GLN A 343 24.72 2.50 6.82
N ALA A 344 24.48 3.66 6.22
CA ALA A 344 23.13 4.22 6.11
C ALA A 344 22.22 3.32 5.24
N PHE A 345 22.75 2.74 4.17
CA PHE A 345 22.01 1.78 3.36
C PHE A 345 21.79 0.45 4.09
N ASP A 346 22.81 -0.09 4.76
CA ASP A 346 22.76 -1.38 5.45
C ASP A 346 21.70 -1.41 6.55
N HIS A 347 21.43 -0.25 7.16
CA HIS A 347 20.35 -0.10 8.15
C HIS A 347 18.98 -0.53 7.62
N THR A 348 18.72 -0.35 6.33
CA THR A 348 17.45 -0.76 5.69
C THR A 348 17.61 -2.02 4.81
N ILE A 349 18.80 -2.25 4.23
CA ILE A 349 19.02 -3.39 3.34
C ILE A 349 19.13 -4.71 4.12
N HIS A 350 19.78 -4.76 5.27
CA HIS A 350 19.90 -5.99 6.05
C HIS A 350 18.52 -6.55 6.47
N PRO A 351 17.59 -5.77 7.06
CA PRO A 351 16.25 -6.26 7.31
C PRO A 351 15.49 -6.71 6.05
N LEU A 352 15.67 -6.00 4.92
CA LEU A 352 15.08 -6.40 3.65
C LEU A 352 15.59 -7.78 3.21
N LEU A 353 16.90 -8.04 3.29
CA LEU A 353 17.47 -9.35 2.95
C LEU A 353 16.93 -10.47 3.85
N GLU A 354 16.70 -10.20 5.14
CA GLU A 354 16.08 -11.18 6.05
C GLU A 354 14.63 -11.46 5.65
N LEU A 355 13.84 -10.44 5.33
CA LEU A 355 12.47 -10.62 4.82
C LEU A 355 12.44 -11.51 3.58
N VAL A 356 13.37 -11.29 2.62
CA VAL A 356 13.48 -12.15 1.43
C VAL A 356 13.81 -13.59 1.80
N ARG A 357 14.72 -13.82 2.76
CA ARG A 357 15.07 -15.18 3.25
C ARG A 357 13.87 -15.87 3.88
N GLU A 358 13.12 -15.17 4.73
CA GLU A 358 11.92 -15.72 5.38
C GLU A 358 10.84 -16.05 4.33
N GLN A 359 10.57 -15.14 3.39
CA GLN A 359 9.61 -15.40 2.33
C GLN A 359 10.01 -16.61 1.46
N LEU A 360 11.28 -16.76 1.12
CA LEU A 360 11.78 -17.93 0.40
C LEU A 360 11.59 -19.24 1.17
N LYS A 361 11.72 -19.23 2.50
CA LYS A 361 11.44 -20.42 3.34
C LYS A 361 9.96 -20.82 3.25
N THR A 362 9.06 -19.83 3.30
CA THR A 362 7.60 -20.06 3.28
C THR A 362 7.14 -20.66 1.97
N VAL A 363 7.61 -20.13 0.82
CA VAL A 363 7.20 -20.60 -0.52
C VAL A 363 8.02 -21.80 -1.02
N GLY A 364 9.10 -22.18 -0.32
CA GLY A 364 10.03 -23.22 -0.69
C GLY A 364 11.19 -22.71 -1.57
N PRO A 365 12.41 -22.61 -1.03
CA PRO A 365 13.54 -21.92 -1.68
C PRO A 365 14.00 -22.56 -3.00
N LYS A 366 13.63 -23.83 -3.25
CA LYS A 366 13.98 -24.52 -4.51
C LYS A 366 12.96 -24.26 -5.63
N SER A 367 11.82 -23.65 -5.31
CA SER A 367 10.75 -23.43 -6.28
C SER A 367 10.83 -22.09 -6.98
N VAL A 368 11.50 -21.09 -6.38
CA VAL A 368 11.65 -19.74 -6.94
C VAL A 368 12.91 -19.67 -7.79
N SER A 369 12.77 -19.31 -9.05
CA SER A 369 13.87 -19.20 -10.01
C SER A 369 14.36 -17.76 -10.23
N GLN A 370 13.55 -16.76 -9.88
CA GLN A 370 13.88 -15.35 -10.08
C GLN A 370 13.36 -14.50 -8.91
N ILE A 371 14.13 -13.46 -8.56
CA ILE A 371 13.72 -12.37 -7.68
C ILE A 371 13.64 -11.12 -8.54
N LEU A 372 12.46 -10.58 -8.70
CA LEU A 372 12.19 -9.35 -9.45
C LEU A 372 12.23 -8.16 -8.47
N LEU A 373 13.24 -7.31 -8.59
CA LEU A 373 13.40 -6.12 -7.74
C LEU A 373 12.79 -4.89 -8.43
N VAL A 374 11.77 -4.30 -7.83
CA VAL A 374 11.04 -3.12 -8.33
C VAL A 374 10.91 -2.04 -7.25
N GLY A 375 10.28 -0.92 -7.58
CA GLY A 375 10.09 0.21 -6.70
C GLY A 375 11.17 1.30 -6.84
N GLY A 376 10.99 2.40 -6.12
CA GLY A 376 11.91 3.55 -6.21
C GLY A 376 13.31 3.26 -5.68
N PHE A 377 13.40 2.50 -4.59
CA PHE A 377 14.69 2.11 -3.98
C PHE A 377 15.45 1.08 -4.81
N ALA A 378 14.76 0.34 -5.66
CA ALA A 378 15.39 -0.59 -6.61
C ALA A 378 16.37 0.08 -7.59
N GLN A 379 16.33 1.41 -7.74
CA GLN A 379 17.32 2.16 -8.53
C GLN A 379 18.71 2.20 -7.88
N SER A 380 18.80 1.95 -6.56
CA SER A 380 20.09 1.93 -5.85
C SER A 380 20.95 0.76 -6.31
N ARG A 381 22.12 1.08 -6.92
CA ARG A 381 23.12 0.07 -7.32
C ARG A 381 23.58 -0.77 -6.14
N TYR A 382 23.73 -0.14 -4.97
CA TYR A 382 24.16 -0.85 -3.77
C TYR A 382 23.14 -1.88 -3.32
N LEU A 383 21.84 -1.53 -3.32
CA LEU A 383 20.76 -2.51 -3.03
C LEU A 383 20.78 -3.68 -4.02
N GLN A 384 20.89 -3.37 -5.32
CA GLN A 384 20.95 -4.41 -6.36
C GLN A 384 22.12 -5.36 -6.16
N GLU A 385 23.31 -4.82 -5.84
CA GLU A 385 24.51 -5.61 -5.57
C GLU A 385 24.34 -6.50 -4.34
N GLN A 386 23.82 -5.97 -3.23
CA GLN A 386 23.61 -6.74 -2.01
C GLN A 386 22.60 -7.88 -2.21
N LEU A 387 21.52 -7.64 -2.96
CA LEU A 387 20.56 -8.69 -3.32
C LEU A 387 21.19 -9.76 -4.21
N ARG A 388 21.92 -9.36 -5.26
CA ARG A 388 22.64 -10.32 -6.14
C ARG A 388 23.64 -11.14 -5.35
N LYS A 389 24.43 -10.50 -4.51
CA LYS A 389 25.41 -11.16 -3.65
C LYS A 389 24.79 -12.18 -2.69
N ALA A 390 23.58 -11.88 -2.19
CA ALA A 390 22.88 -12.74 -1.24
C ALA A 390 22.13 -13.91 -1.91
N PHE A 391 21.63 -13.74 -3.13
CA PHE A 391 20.67 -14.66 -3.74
C PHE A 391 21.02 -15.18 -5.13
N ASP A 392 21.88 -14.50 -5.92
CA ASP A 392 22.29 -15.02 -7.23
C ASP A 392 22.97 -16.38 -7.11
N SER A 393 22.50 -17.30 -7.91
CA SER A 393 23.01 -18.67 -7.98
C SER A 393 22.73 -19.28 -9.35
N ARG A 394 23.16 -20.53 -9.57
CA ARG A 394 22.81 -21.26 -10.81
C ARG A 394 21.30 -21.51 -10.97
N ARG A 395 20.52 -21.41 -9.89
CA ARG A 395 19.08 -21.72 -9.87
C ARG A 395 18.19 -20.49 -9.68
N MET A 396 18.73 -19.41 -9.15
CA MET A 396 17.97 -18.19 -8.83
C MET A 396 18.75 -16.96 -9.30
N GLN A 397 18.05 -16.00 -9.90
CA GLN A 397 18.64 -14.77 -10.42
C GLN A 397 17.84 -13.56 -9.92
N VAL A 398 18.55 -12.50 -9.55
CA VAL A 398 17.96 -11.19 -9.25
C VAL A 398 17.85 -10.40 -10.55
N VAL A 399 16.62 -10.10 -10.94
CA VAL A 399 16.27 -9.33 -12.14
C VAL A 399 15.78 -7.95 -11.71
N VAL A 400 16.31 -6.91 -12.33
CA VAL A 400 15.87 -5.53 -12.14
C VAL A 400 15.37 -5.02 -13.47
N PRO A 401 14.10 -4.63 -13.60
CA PRO A 401 13.56 -4.06 -14.83
C PRO A 401 14.31 -2.79 -15.26
N THR A 402 14.22 -2.46 -16.54
CA THR A 402 14.84 -1.23 -17.09
C THR A 402 14.32 0.03 -16.40
N THR A 403 13.03 0.03 -16.00
CA THR A 403 12.38 1.14 -15.30
C THR A 403 11.74 0.69 -13.98
N PRO A 404 12.55 0.28 -12.97
CA PRO A 404 12.01 -0.37 -11.77
C PRO A 404 11.06 0.54 -10.98
N ALA A 405 11.28 1.86 -10.99
CA ALA A 405 10.44 2.82 -10.29
C ALA A 405 9.09 3.10 -10.99
N ALA A 406 8.96 2.79 -12.30
CA ALA A 406 7.72 2.92 -13.05
C ALA A 406 7.00 1.56 -13.25
N ALA A 407 7.62 0.45 -12.86
CA ALA A 407 7.09 -0.89 -13.09
C ALA A 407 5.66 -1.08 -12.54
N ILE A 408 5.42 -0.57 -11.33
CA ILE A 408 4.10 -0.59 -10.68
C ILE A 408 3.09 0.19 -11.51
N LEU A 409 3.42 1.41 -11.88
CA LEU A 409 2.53 2.30 -12.63
C LEU A 409 2.17 1.73 -14.01
N LEU A 410 3.17 1.25 -14.76
CA LEU A 410 2.97 0.64 -16.07
C LEU A 410 2.17 -0.66 -15.95
N GLY A 411 2.46 -1.47 -14.94
CA GLY A 411 1.73 -2.70 -14.64
C GLY A 411 0.27 -2.47 -14.26
N ALA A 412 -0.03 -1.38 -13.54
CA ALA A 412 -1.38 -1.01 -13.19
C ALA A 412 -2.23 -0.65 -14.43
N VAL A 413 -1.61 -0.10 -15.48
CA VAL A 413 -2.28 0.12 -16.78
C VAL A 413 -2.59 -1.22 -17.48
N PHE A 414 -1.67 -2.21 -17.44
CA PHE A 414 -1.94 -3.55 -17.95
C PHE A 414 -3.09 -4.22 -17.20
N TYR A 415 -3.08 -4.15 -15.87
CA TYR A 415 -4.15 -4.69 -15.04
C TYR A 415 -5.50 -4.02 -15.33
N ALA A 416 -5.55 -2.69 -15.46
CA ALA A 416 -6.78 -1.98 -15.81
C ALA A 416 -7.29 -2.32 -17.21
N ASN A 417 -6.37 -2.63 -18.15
CA ASN A 417 -6.74 -3.08 -19.48
C ASN A 417 -7.35 -4.49 -19.46
N ASP A 418 -6.77 -5.40 -18.67
CA ASP A 418 -7.24 -6.77 -18.51
C ASP A 418 -6.99 -7.31 -17.09
N PRO A 419 -7.93 -7.14 -16.15
CA PRO A 419 -7.79 -7.67 -14.80
C PRO A 419 -7.69 -9.20 -14.71
N THR A 420 -8.10 -9.92 -15.75
CA THR A 420 -8.06 -11.38 -15.78
C THR A 420 -6.64 -11.96 -15.91
N LEU A 421 -5.64 -11.10 -16.12
CA LEU A 421 -4.22 -11.47 -16.07
C LEU A 421 -3.78 -11.96 -14.68
N ILE A 422 -4.53 -11.62 -13.62
CA ILE A 422 -4.37 -12.22 -12.29
C ILE A 422 -5.40 -13.35 -12.18
N ARG A 423 -4.91 -14.56 -12.00
CA ARG A 423 -5.70 -15.79 -11.99
C ARG A 423 -6.05 -16.30 -10.62
N GLY A 424 -5.28 -15.93 -9.61
CA GLY A 424 -5.56 -16.34 -8.25
C GLY A 424 -4.78 -15.53 -7.24
N ARG A 425 -5.39 -15.32 -6.08
CA ARG A 425 -4.79 -14.66 -4.91
C ARG A 425 -4.86 -15.56 -3.71
N THR A 426 -3.81 -15.56 -2.91
CA THR A 426 -3.78 -16.29 -1.65
C THR A 426 -4.48 -15.47 -0.57
N THR A 427 -5.50 -16.05 0.08
CA THR A 427 -6.18 -15.39 1.19
C THR A 427 -5.30 -15.34 2.43
N LYS A 428 -5.20 -14.17 3.06
CA LYS A 428 -4.41 -13.99 4.29
C LYS A 428 -5.13 -14.50 5.54
N LEU A 429 -6.44 -14.43 5.52
CA LEU A 429 -7.31 -14.75 6.64
C LEU A 429 -8.35 -15.79 6.23
N THR A 430 -8.85 -16.53 7.21
CA THR A 430 -10.10 -17.27 7.11
C THR A 430 -11.24 -16.28 7.29
N TYR A 431 -12.11 -16.17 6.28
CA TYR A 431 -13.31 -15.36 6.31
C TYR A 431 -14.52 -16.23 6.55
N GLY A 432 -15.39 -15.84 7.44
CA GLY A 432 -16.64 -16.53 7.72
C GLY A 432 -17.67 -15.65 8.36
N ILE A 433 -18.78 -16.25 8.72
CA ILE A 433 -19.87 -15.62 9.45
C ILE A 433 -20.22 -16.41 10.71
N SER A 434 -20.87 -15.72 11.66
CA SER A 434 -21.60 -16.40 12.71
C SER A 434 -22.81 -17.08 12.11
N PHE A 435 -22.91 -18.39 12.28
CA PHE A 435 -23.96 -19.20 11.69
C PHE A 435 -24.57 -20.12 12.75
N ALA A 436 -25.91 -20.25 12.70
CA ALA A 436 -26.64 -21.12 13.61
C ALA A 436 -26.64 -22.55 13.06
N GLU A 437 -26.07 -23.49 13.82
CA GLU A 437 -26.08 -24.94 13.51
C GLU A 437 -26.67 -25.73 14.67
N PRO A 438 -27.09 -26.99 14.49
CA PRO A 438 -27.62 -27.83 15.57
C PRO A 438 -26.70 -27.86 16.79
N PHE A 439 -27.26 -27.64 17.99
CA PHE A 439 -26.51 -27.57 19.23
C PHE A 439 -25.99 -28.95 19.65
N GLU A 440 -24.69 -29.08 19.83
CA GLU A 440 -24.03 -30.31 20.29
C GLU A 440 -23.82 -30.25 21.82
N ARG A 441 -24.71 -30.90 22.58
CA ARG A 441 -24.63 -30.91 24.05
C ARG A 441 -23.32 -31.54 24.55
N GLY A 442 -22.71 -30.87 25.53
CA GLY A 442 -21.41 -31.27 26.10
C GLY A 442 -20.19 -30.87 25.25
N ILE A 443 -20.39 -30.25 24.09
CA ILE A 443 -19.35 -29.72 23.20
C ILE A 443 -19.49 -28.22 23.03
N ASP A 444 -20.70 -27.76 22.66
CA ASP A 444 -20.98 -26.34 22.48
C ASP A 444 -21.15 -25.63 23.83
N PRO A 445 -20.62 -24.41 23.96
CA PRO A 445 -20.83 -23.59 25.15
C PRO A 445 -22.32 -23.31 25.36
N GLU A 446 -22.85 -23.58 26.55
CA GLU A 446 -24.27 -23.35 26.88
C GLU A 446 -24.69 -21.88 26.66
N SER A 447 -23.77 -20.92 26.72
CA SER A 447 -24.01 -19.50 26.43
C SER A 447 -24.39 -19.23 24.98
N THR A 448 -24.13 -20.18 24.06
CA THR A 448 -24.41 -20.07 22.63
C THR A 448 -25.72 -20.74 22.23
N LEU A 449 -26.40 -21.41 23.19
CA LEU A 449 -27.66 -22.08 22.94
C LEU A 449 -28.77 -21.07 22.60
N MET A 450 -29.43 -21.30 21.49
CA MET A 450 -30.61 -20.58 21.07
C MET A 450 -31.71 -21.54 20.60
N ILE A 451 -32.96 -21.12 20.68
CA ILE A 451 -34.09 -21.92 20.24
C ILE A 451 -34.71 -21.24 19.01
N GLN A 452 -34.80 -21.98 17.92
CA GLN A 452 -35.45 -21.55 16.69
C GLN A 452 -36.97 -21.55 16.82
N TYR A 453 -37.67 -20.90 15.88
CA TYR A 453 -39.15 -20.77 15.87
C TYR A 453 -39.89 -22.14 15.88
N ASP A 454 -39.28 -23.22 15.44
CA ASP A 454 -39.81 -24.58 15.41
C ASP A 454 -39.40 -25.42 16.65
N GLY A 455 -38.70 -24.81 17.61
CA GLY A 455 -38.23 -25.44 18.84
C GLY A 455 -36.89 -26.15 18.72
N GLN A 456 -36.18 -26.07 17.59
CA GLN A 456 -34.86 -26.68 17.42
C GLN A 456 -33.79 -25.92 18.25
N GLU A 457 -32.97 -26.68 18.96
CA GLU A 457 -31.81 -26.14 19.68
C GLU A 457 -30.65 -25.91 18.72
N LEU A 458 -30.16 -24.68 18.65
CA LEU A 458 -29.05 -24.27 17.79
C LEU A 458 -27.92 -23.64 18.60
N CYS A 459 -26.68 -23.81 18.13
CA CYS A 459 -25.53 -23.03 18.56
C CYS A 459 -25.43 -21.78 17.69
N SER A 460 -25.55 -20.59 18.27
CA SER A 460 -25.52 -19.31 17.56
C SER A 460 -24.12 -18.81 17.19
N ALA A 461 -23.07 -19.49 17.65
CA ALA A 461 -21.69 -19.00 17.54
C ALA A 461 -20.79 -19.86 16.62
N ARG A 462 -21.34 -20.77 15.83
CA ARG A 462 -20.54 -21.58 14.90
C ARG A 462 -19.89 -20.69 13.85
N PHE A 463 -18.63 -21.00 13.52
CA PHE A 463 -17.88 -20.31 12.48
C PHE A 463 -18.13 -21.01 11.13
N LYS A 464 -18.91 -20.39 10.28
CA LYS A 464 -19.12 -20.85 8.90
C LYS A 464 -18.12 -20.21 7.96
N ALA A 465 -17.05 -20.93 7.64
CA ALA A 465 -16.00 -20.42 6.76
C ALA A 465 -16.46 -20.34 5.29
N PHE A 466 -16.15 -19.23 4.64
CA PHE A 466 -16.27 -19.03 3.19
C PHE A 466 -14.98 -19.45 2.47
N VAL A 467 -13.85 -18.93 2.93
CA VAL A 467 -12.49 -19.23 2.46
C VAL A 467 -11.57 -19.31 3.65
N ARG A 468 -10.50 -20.08 3.53
CA ARG A 468 -9.54 -20.33 4.63
C ARG A 468 -8.21 -19.63 4.36
N ALA A 469 -7.52 -19.23 5.41
CA ALA A 469 -6.18 -18.67 5.29
C ALA A 469 -5.26 -19.62 4.51
N GLY A 470 -4.61 -19.07 3.47
CA GLY A 470 -3.75 -19.84 2.56
C GLY A 470 -4.45 -20.48 1.37
N ASP A 471 -5.79 -20.38 1.25
CA ASP A 471 -6.49 -20.81 0.04
C ASP A 471 -6.16 -19.87 -1.12
N VAL A 472 -5.97 -20.45 -2.31
CA VAL A 472 -5.86 -19.66 -3.56
C VAL A 472 -7.25 -19.51 -4.16
N VAL A 473 -7.68 -18.27 -4.36
CA VAL A 473 -9.03 -17.94 -4.85
C VAL A 473 -8.93 -17.20 -6.17
N GLU A 474 -9.70 -17.66 -7.16
CA GLU A 474 -9.79 -16.98 -8.45
C GLU A 474 -10.63 -15.69 -8.33
N PRO A 475 -10.31 -14.64 -9.12
CA PRO A 475 -11.11 -13.42 -9.15
C PRO A 475 -12.57 -13.68 -9.48
N GLY A 476 -13.45 -13.14 -8.65
CA GLY A 476 -14.89 -13.29 -8.81
C GLY A 476 -15.46 -14.61 -8.27
N THR A 477 -14.67 -15.41 -7.54
CA THR A 477 -15.17 -16.61 -6.85
C THR A 477 -16.29 -16.23 -5.90
N ARG A 478 -17.48 -16.78 -6.12
CA ARG A 478 -18.66 -16.57 -5.28
C ARG A 478 -18.84 -17.76 -4.36
N VAL A 479 -18.94 -17.51 -3.06
CA VAL A 479 -19.24 -18.54 -2.07
C VAL A 479 -20.64 -18.25 -1.50
N PRO A 480 -21.67 -19.03 -1.90
CA PRO A 480 -23.03 -18.79 -1.45
C PRO A 480 -23.26 -19.35 -0.05
N VAL A 481 -24.00 -18.59 0.75
CA VAL A 481 -24.60 -19.05 2.02
C VAL A 481 -26.08 -18.76 1.96
N ARG A 482 -26.89 -19.75 2.38
CA ARG A 482 -28.33 -19.59 2.51
C ARG A 482 -28.67 -19.25 3.96
N ALA A 483 -29.33 -18.14 4.16
CA ALA A 483 -29.75 -17.66 5.46
C ALA A 483 -31.26 -17.60 5.53
N PHE A 484 -31.81 -17.98 6.70
CA PHE A 484 -33.23 -17.97 7.01
C PHE A 484 -33.46 -17.12 8.26
N PRO A 485 -34.65 -16.49 8.42
CA PRO A 485 -34.98 -15.82 9.66
C PRO A 485 -35.09 -16.85 10.80
N ILE A 486 -34.58 -16.50 11.96
CA ILE A 486 -34.65 -17.32 13.17
C ILE A 486 -36.00 -17.16 13.86
N LEU A 487 -36.58 -15.95 13.76
CA LEU A 487 -37.89 -15.62 14.33
C LEU A 487 -38.93 -15.35 13.23
N ALA A 488 -40.17 -15.75 13.45
CA ALA A 488 -41.22 -15.61 12.45
C ALA A 488 -41.46 -14.15 12.02
N GLY A 489 -41.42 -13.21 12.96
CA GLY A 489 -41.65 -11.77 12.69
C GLY A 489 -40.36 -10.96 12.41
N GLN A 490 -39.25 -11.62 12.12
CA GLN A 490 -37.96 -10.94 11.93
C GLN A 490 -37.99 -10.04 10.69
N ARG A 491 -37.67 -8.74 10.87
CA ARG A 491 -37.71 -7.70 9.83
C ARG A 491 -36.36 -7.42 9.20
N SER A 492 -35.29 -7.70 9.92
CA SER A 492 -33.92 -7.58 9.42
C SER A 492 -33.05 -8.76 9.89
N MET A 493 -31.98 -9.04 9.18
CA MET A 493 -30.99 -10.04 9.53
C MET A 493 -29.62 -9.40 9.52
N GLY A 494 -28.97 -9.35 10.69
CA GLY A 494 -27.58 -8.93 10.82
C GLY A 494 -26.66 -10.14 10.72
N LEU A 495 -25.75 -10.16 9.75
CA LEU A 495 -24.74 -11.19 9.61
C LEU A 495 -23.40 -10.64 10.03
N LYS A 496 -22.88 -11.16 11.13
CA LYS A 496 -21.53 -10.81 11.59
C LYS A 496 -20.49 -11.51 10.73
N VAL A 497 -19.69 -10.72 10.03
CA VAL A 497 -18.52 -11.22 9.31
C VAL A 497 -17.35 -11.27 10.27
N VAL A 498 -16.75 -12.44 10.39
CA VAL A 498 -15.64 -12.71 11.32
C VAL A 498 -14.43 -13.21 10.54
N VAL A 499 -13.26 -12.77 10.94
CA VAL A 499 -11.98 -13.18 10.35
C VAL A 499 -11.02 -13.67 11.41
N THR A 500 -10.12 -14.58 11.00
CA THR A 500 -9.06 -15.11 11.86
C THR A 500 -7.88 -15.62 11.02
N GLU A 501 -6.69 -15.72 11.61
CA GLU A 501 -5.53 -16.38 11.00
C GLU A 501 -5.61 -17.90 11.10
N GLU A 502 -6.46 -18.44 12.00
CA GLU A 502 -6.72 -19.86 12.15
C GLU A 502 -7.44 -20.44 10.92
N LYS A 503 -6.97 -21.59 10.42
CA LYS A 503 -7.57 -22.25 9.26
C LYS A 503 -8.92 -22.88 9.53
N THR A 504 -9.12 -23.39 10.76
CA THR A 504 -10.28 -24.20 11.12
C THR A 504 -10.88 -23.77 12.47
N PRO A 505 -11.27 -22.48 12.63
CA PRO A 505 -11.95 -22.04 13.83
C PRO A 505 -13.28 -22.78 13.97
N ARG A 506 -13.69 -23.12 15.18
CA ARG A 506 -14.98 -23.77 15.44
C ARG A 506 -16.05 -22.75 15.75
N TYR A 507 -15.71 -21.73 16.54
CA TYR A 507 -16.64 -20.68 16.96
C TYR A 507 -16.11 -19.31 16.56
N VAL A 508 -17.04 -18.38 16.33
CA VAL A 508 -16.68 -16.97 16.08
C VAL A 508 -16.10 -16.28 17.32
N THR A 509 -16.17 -16.95 18.48
CA THR A 509 -15.64 -16.51 19.78
C THR A 509 -14.30 -17.16 20.12
N ASP A 510 -13.74 -18.00 19.24
CA ASP A 510 -12.42 -18.60 19.45
C ASP A 510 -11.35 -17.50 19.50
N GLU A 511 -10.28 -17.79 20.25
CA GLU A 511 -9.15 -16.86 20.35
C GLU A 511 -8.58 -16.55 18.95
N GLY A 512 -8.27 -15.27 18.69
CA GLY A 512 -7.82 -14.79 17.38
C GLY A 512 -8.93 -14.52 16.38
N CYS A 513 -10.19 -14.85 16.70
CA CYS A 513 -11.34 -14.39 15.91
C CYS A 513 -11.67 -12.94 16.23
N ARG A 514 -11.89 -12.15 15.18
CA ARG A 514 -12.31 -10.74 15.30
C ARG A 514 -13.44 -10.43 14.35
N GLU A 515 -14.38 -9.64 14.80
CA GLU A 515 -15.47 -9.15 13.98
C GLU A 515 -14.90 -8.13 12.97
N LEU A 516 -15.15 -8.37 11.69
CA LEU A 516 -14.76 -7.46 10.61
C LEU A 516 -15.85 -6.40 10.39
N GLY A 517 -17.11 -6.80 10.54
CA GLY A 517 -18.26 -5.93 10.41
C GLY A 517 -19.56 -6.71 10.36
N VAL A 518 -20.67 -6.00 10.20
CA VAL A 518 -22.02 -6.56 10.09
C VAL A 518 -22.61 -6.24 8.72
N ILE A 519 -23.26 -7.23 8.12
CA ILE A 519 -24.05 -7.05 6.89
C ILE A 519 -25.50 -7.07 7.33
N GLU A 520 -26.22 -5.96 7.15
CA GLU A 520 -27.64 -5.87 7.43
C GLU A 520 -28.47 -6.14 6.17
N ILE A 521 -29.47 -7.04 6.29
CA ILE A 521 -30.35 -7.41 5.20
C ILE A 521 -31.79 -7.09 5.63
N ASP A 522 -32.50 -6.26 4.85
CA ASP A 522 -33.89 -5.97 5.05
C ASP A 522 -34.77 -7.16 4.60
N MET A 523 -35.53 -7.71 5.52
CA MET A 523 -36.51 -8.79 5.29
C MET A 523 -37.95 -8.32 5.42
N SER A 524 -38.20 -7.02 5.53
CA SER A 524 -39.53 -6.47 5.76
C SER A 524 -40.54 -6.77 4.64
N LYS A 525 -40.02 -6.92 3.40
CA LYS A 525 -40.85 -7.23 2.21
C LYS A 525 -41.37 -8.68 2.16
N THR A 526 -40.94 -9.54 3.06
CA THR A 526 -41.21 -10.99 3.04
C THR A 526 -41.97 -11.46 4.29
N LEU A 527 -42.51 -10.54 5.11
CA LEU A 527 -43.14 -10.86 6.37
C LEU A 527 -44.46 -11.66 6.23
N ASP A 528 -45.07 -11.60 5.08
CA ASP A 528 -46.29 -12.33 4.71
C ASP A 528 -46.02 -13.82 4.39
N LEU A 529 -44.74 -14.21 4.28
CA LEU A 529 -44.35 -15.58 3.98
C LEU A 529 -43.97 -16.36 5.25
N PRO A 530 -44.13 -17.68 5.22
CA PRO A 530 -43.58 -18.55 6.28
C PRO A 530 -42.07 -18.38 6.39
N PRO A 531 -41.48 -18.46 7.61
CA PRO A 531 -40.02 -18.30 7.79
C PRO A 531 -39.15 -19.21 6.90
N ALA A 532 -39.60 -20.44 6.67
CA ALA A 532 -38.89 -21.40 5.82
C ALA A 532 -38.83 -20.99 4.32
N GLU A 533 -39.74 -20.10 3.88
CA GLU A 533 -39.77 -19.60 2.51
C GLU A 533 -39.04 -18.25 2.35
N ARG A 534 -38.57 -17.65 3.44
CA ARG A 534 -37.89 -16.35 3.49
C ARG A 534 -36.39 -16.49 3.37
N MET A 535 -35.93 -17.37 2.47
CA MET A 535 -34.50 -17.61 2.25
C MET A 535 -33.86 -16.45 1.49
N ILE A 536 -32.70 -15.99 1.94
CA ILE A 536 -31.80 -15.08 1.24
C ILE A 536 -30.50 -15.84 0.93
N GLU A 537 -30.04 -15.74 -0.31
CA GLU A 537 -28.75 -16.21 -0.72
C GLU A 537 -27.73 -15.07 -0.61
N ILE A 538 -26.68 -15.28 0.18
CA ILE A 538 -25.62 -14.31 0.40
C ILE A 538 -24.38 -14.85 -0.29
N ASN A 539 -23.84 -14.09 -1.25
CA ASN A 539 -22.64 -14.41 -1.96
C ASN A 539 -21.52 -13.50 -1.49
N MET A 540 -20.50 -14.06 -0.84
CA MET A 540 -19.23 -13.38 -0.67
C MET A 540 -18.40 -13.57 -1.93
N VAL A 541 -17.94 -12.47 -2.53
CA VAL A 541 -17.13 -12.47 -3.77
C VAL A 541 -15.68 -12.23 -3.41
N PHE A 542 -14.85 -13.23 -3.69
CA PHE A 542 -13.42 -13.26 -3.36
C PHE A 542 -12.54 -13.15 -4.62
N GLY A 543 -11.24 -13.09 -4.38
CA GLY A 543 -10.21 -13.07 -5.43
C GLY A 543 -10.00 -11.70 -6.07
N GLY A 544 -10.83 -10.69 -5.73
CA GLY A 544 -10.55 -9.28 -5.97
C GLY A 544 -9.53 -8.73 -4.98
N THR A 545 -9.22 -7.45 -5.07
CA THR A 545 -8.42 -6.73 -4.07
C THR A 545 -9.23 -6.34 -2.84
N GLU A 546 -10.54 -6.41 -2.95
CA GLU A 546 -11.53 -6.12 -1.91
C GLU A 546 -12.54 -7.28 -1.87
N VAL A 547 -13.08 -7.56 -0.68
CA VAL A 547 -14.14 -8.56 -0.50
C VAL A 547 -15.48 -7.86 -0.68
N GLU A 548 -16.28 -8.32 -1.65
CA GLU A 548 -17.64 -7.83 -1.90
C GLU A 548 -18.65 -8.82 -1.35
N THR A 549 -19.81 -8.32 -0.92
CA THR A 549 -20.94 -9.13 -0.51
C THR A 549 -22.17 -8.76 -1.32
N VAL A 550 -22.85 -9.77 -1.83
CA VAL A 550 -24.10 -9.61 -2.59
C VAL A 550 -25.18 -10.47 -1.95
N ALA A 551 -26.24 -9.84 -1.48
CA ALA A 551 -27.45 -10.54 -1.08
C ALA A 551 -28.37 -10.70 -2.30
N ARG A 552 -28.98 -11.87 -2.45
CA ARG A 552 -29.92 -12.18 -3.53
C ARG A 552 -31.20 -12.81 -2.96
N ASP A 553 -32.33 -12.28 -3.32
CA ASP A 553 -33.59 -13.00 -3.17
C ASP A 553 -33.79 -13.97 -4.35
N PRO A 554 -33.69 -15.28 -4.15
CA PRO A 554 -33.75 -16.24 -5.25
C PRO A 554 -35.14 -16.31 -5.93
N ARG A 555 -36.21 -15.76 -5.32
CA ARG A 555 -37.55 -15.75 -5.87
C ARG A 555 -37.78 -14.61 -6.86
N THR A 556 -37.26 -13.43 -6.54
CA THR A 556 -37.38 -12.23 -7.39
C THR A 556 -36.18 -12.09 -8.32
N GLY A 557 -35.03 -12.69 -7.96
CA GLY A 557 -33.75 -12.49 -8.64
C GLY A 557 -33.14 -11.13 -8.34
N GLU A 558 -33.75 -10.32 -7.44
CA GLU A 558 -33.16 -9.05 -7.02
C GLU A 558 -31.84 -9.30 -6.30
N GLU A 559 -30.83 -8.53 -6.66
CA GLU A 559 -29.50 -8.53 -6.02
C GLU A 559 -29.26 -7.16 -5.39
N GLU A 560 -28.79 -7.17 -4.15
CA GLU A 560 -28.34 -5.98 -3.43
C GLU A 560 -26.87 -6.15 -3.06
N ARG A 561 -26.01 -5.18 -3.41
CA ARG A 561 -24.63 -5.13 -2.95
C ARG A 561 -24.62 -4.58 -1.54
N LEU A 562 -24.09 -5.37 -0.64
CA LEU A 562 -23.95 -5.04 0.76
C LEU A 562 -22.49 -4.71 1.05
N PHE A 563 -22.29 -3.64 1.81
CA PHE A 563 -20.99 -3.28 2.28
C PHE A 563 -20.83 -3.78 3.72
N ILE A 564 -19.65 -4.27 4.04
CA ILE A 564 -19.31 -4.61 5.43
C ILE A 564 -19.05 -3.29 6.15
N ASP A 565 -19.89 -2.93 7.10
CA ASP A 565 -19.60 -1.84 8.02
C ASP A 565 -18.53 -2.31 8.99
N PHE A 566 -17.29 -1.89 8.76
CA PHE A 566 -16.18 -2.27 9.62
C PHE A 566 -16.35 -1.67 11.01
N VAL A 567 -16.18 -2.51 12.03
CA VAL A 567 -16.17 -2.06 13.43
C VAL A 567 -14.94 -1.17 13.64
N GLU A 568 -15.15 0.05 14.12
CA GLU A 568 -14.06 0.90 14.60
C GLU A 568 -13.47 0.26 15.86
N GLU A 569 -12.18 -0.12 15.81
CA GLU A 569 -11.47 -0.74 16.94
C GLU A 569 -11.39 0.15 18.20
N ASP A 570 -11.81 1.41 18.13
CA ASP A 570 -11.80 2.36 19.25
C ASP A 570 -13.01 2.22 20.21
N ARG A 571 -13.87 1.19 20.04
CA ARG A 571 -15.04 0.96 20.91
C ARG A 571 -14.95 -0.29 21.80
N LEU A 572 -13.77 -0.90 21.94
CA LEU A 572 -13.55 -2.00 22.89
C LEU A 572 -12.56 -1.60 23.98
#